data_f7b52c6114db95db15bb7e96858ef086
#
_entry.id   f7b52c6114db95db15bb7e96858ef086
#
_cell.length_a   1.000
_cell.length_b   1.000
_cell.length_c   1.000
_cell.angle_alpha   90.00
_cell.angle_beta   90.00
_cell.angle_gamma   90.00
#
_symmetry.space_group_name_H-M   'P 1'
#
loop_
_entity.id
_entity.type
_entity.pdbx_description
1 polymer ?
#
loop_
_entity_poly.entity_id
_entity_poly.type
_entity_poly.pdbx_seq_one_letter_code
_entity_poly.pdbx_strand_id
1 'polypeptide(L)'
;MIELTKDYIENLKSIIEAKDDAKAQEVLHELYPADIAELYQELNLQEAIYLYLLMDGDKAADVLMELDEEDRHKLLKLSLIHISEP
;
A
#
# COMPACT_ATOMS: atom_id res chain seq x y z
N MET A 1 -3.78 16.89 7.31
CA MET A 1 -2.79 15.83 7.59
C MET A 1 -3.48 14.69 8.34
N ILE A 2 -3.32 13.48 7.85
CA ILE A 2 -3.94 12.31 8.46
C ILE A 2 -2.96 11.67 9.44
N GLU A 3 -3.45 11.40 10.64
CA GLU A 3 -2.65 10.74 11.65
C GLU A 3 -2.74 9.23 11.47
N LEU A 4 -1.60 8.56 11.38
CA LEU A 4 -1.57 7.12 11.25
C LEU A 4 -1.59 6.47 12.63
N THR A 5 -2.73 6.54 13.27
CA THR A 5 -2.91 5.94 14.59
C THR A 5 -3.09 4.43 14.46
N LYS A 6 -2.96 3.74 15.59
CA LYS A 6 -3.18 2.31 15.62
C LYS A 6 -4.58 1.94 15.15
N ASP A 7 -5.58 2.70 15.58
CA ASP A 7 -6.97 2.47 15.19
C ASP A 7 -7.15 2.62 13.68
N TYR A 8 -6.51 3.63 13.10
CA TYR A 8 -6.56 3.86 11.67
C TYR A 8 -5.96 2.68 10.91
N ILE A 9 -4.80 2.21 11.37
CA ILE A 9 -4.11 1.09 10.74
C ILE A 9 -4.93 -0.18 10.85
N GLU A 10 -5.52 -0.45 12.01
CA GLU A 10 -6.35 -1.64 12.21
C GLU A 10 -7.60 -1.60 11.32
N ASN A 11 -8.19 -0.42 11.17
CA ASN A 11 -9.34 -0.26 10.29
C ASN A 11 -8.96 -0.55 8.84
N LEU A 12 -7.81 -0.06 8.42
CA LEU A 12 -7.32 -0.32 7.06
C LEU A 12 -7.03 -1.80 6.85
N LYS A 13 -6.43 -2.46 7.84
CA LYS A 13 -6.18 -3.88 7.75
C LYS A 13 -7.47 -4.68 7.60
N SER A 14 -8.53 -4.25 8.29
CA SER A 14 -9.85 -4.86 8.16
C SER A 14 -10.39 -4.71 6.74
N ILE A 15 -10.23 -3.54 6.16
CA ILE A 15 -10.65 -3.29 4.78
C ILE A 15 -9.90 -4.20 3.81
N ILE A 16 -8.60 -4.34 4.02
CA ILE A 16 -7.76 -5.20 3.17
C ILE A 16 -8.19 -6.67 3.32
N GLU A 17 -8.44 -7.09 4.54
CA GLU A 17 -8.85 -8.46 4.81
C GLU A 17 -10.19 -8.79 4.17
N ALA A 18 -11.10 -7.83 4.21
CA ALA A 18 -12.41 -7.98 3.57
C ALA A 18 -12.32 -7.83 2.05
N LYS A 19 -11.19 -7.40 1.54
CA LYS A 19 -10.95 -7.13 0.12
C LYS A 19 -11.95 -6.16 -0.46
N ASP A 20 -12.25 -5.13 0.31
CA ASP A 20 -13.15 -4.07 -0.11
C ASP A 20 -12.34 -3.04 -0.90
N ASP A 21 -12.17 -3.33 -2.18
CA ASP A 21 -11.34 -2.52 -3.07
C ASP A 21 -11.81 -1.06 -3.11
N ALA A 22 -13.11 -0.84 -3.14
CA ALA A 22 -13.66 0.51 -3.23
C ALA A 22 -13.26 1.35 -2.02
N LYS A 23 -13.40 0.79 -0.82
CA LYS A 23 -13.01 1.51 0.40
C LYS A 23 -11.51 1.69 0.50
N ALA A 24 -10.75 0.68 0.10
CA ALA A 24 -9.30 0.77 0.11
C ALA A 24 -8.83 1.88 -0.84
N GLN A 25 -9.41 1.96 -2.03
CA GLN A 25 -9.07 3.02 -2.98
C GLN A 25 -9.42 4.39 -2.44
N GLU A 26 -10.54 4.51 -1.75
CA GLU A 26 -10.95 5.76 -1.13
C GLU A 26 -9.91 6.23 -0.10
N VAL A 27 -9.47 5.31 0.74
CA VAL A 27 -8.45 5.62 1.74
C VAL A 27 -7.15 6.04 1.08
N LEU A 28 -6.73 5.29 0.07
CA LEU A 28 -5.49 5.59 -0.65
C LEU A 28 -5.57 6.95 -1.36
N HIS A 29 -6.74 7.30 -1.84
CA HIS A 29 -6.95 8.56 -2.53
C HIS A 29 -6.78 9.76 -1.59
N GLU A 30 -7.13 9.58 -0.32
CA GLU A 30 -7.02 10.64 0.68
C GLU A 30 -5.61 10.80 1.24
N LEU A 31 -4.77 9.77 1.10
CA LEU A 31 -3.43 9.78 1.65
C LEU A 31 -2.41 10.31 0.65
N TYR A 32 -1.39 10.97 1.16
CA TYR A 32 -0.25 11.36 0.34
C TYR A 32 0.71 10.18 0.20
N PRO A 33 1.55 10.18 -0.84
CA PRO A 33 2.52 9.09 -1.03
C PRO A 33 3.42 8.84 0.18
N ALA A 34 3.85 9.89 0.85
CA ALA A 34 4.69 9.76 2.04
C ALA A 34 3.95 9.04 3.16
N ASP A 35 2.65 9.34 3.32
CA ASP A 35 1.83 8.69 4.34
C ASP A 35 1.65 7.21 4.03
N ILE A 36 1.45 6.88 2.76
CA ILE A 36 1.28 5.49 2.34
C ILE A 36 2.58 4.71 2.55
N ALA A 37 3.71 5.32 2.25
CA ALA A 37 5.01 4.69 2.47
C ALA A 37 5.22 4.38 3.96
N GLU A 38 4.85 5.32 4.82
CA GLU A 38 4.93 5.10 6.25
C GLU A 38 4.00 3.98 6.70
N LEU A 39 2.81 3.94 6.12
CA LEU A 39 1.83 2.91 6.41
C LEU A 39 2.36 1.52 6.04
N TYR A 40 3.09 1.42 4.95
CA TYR A 40 3.66 0.15 4.50
C TYR A 40 4.57 -0.48 5.54
N GLN A 41 5.21 0.32 6.39
CA GLN A 41 6.05 -0.21 7.44
C GLN A 41 5.25 -0.90 8.54
N GLU A 42 3.98 -0.55 8.66
CA GLU A 42 3.09 -1.14 9.64
C GLU A 42 2.31 -2.34 9.08
N LEU A 43 2.32 -2.50 7.77
CA LEU A 43 1.60 -3.58 7.11
C LEU A 43 2.56 -4.71 6.77
N ASN A 44 2.00 -5.93 6.66
CA ASN A 44 2.82 -7.02 6.15
C ASN A 44 2.94 -6.88 4.63
N LEU A 45 3.82 -7.68 4.05
CA LEU A 45 4.15 -7.55 2.63
C LEU A 45 2.94 -7.80 1.72
N GLN A 46 2.11 -8.77 2.07
CA GLN A 46 0.93 -9.07 1.27
C GLN A 46 -0.07 -7.92 1.29
N GLU A 47 -0.25 -7.30 2.44
CA GLU A 47 -1.12 -6.13 2.56
C GLU A 47 -0.57 -4.97 1.76
N ALA A 48 0.73 -4.76 1.81
CA ALA A 48 1.37 -3.69 1.05
C ALA A 48 1.20 -3.90 -0.46
N ILE A 49 1.38 -5.13 -0.93
CA ILE A 49 1.20 -5.45 -2.34
C ILE A 49 -0.24 -5.21 -2.78
N TYR A 50 -1.19 -5.62 -1.95
CA TYR A 50 -2.59 -5.40 -2.25
C TYR A 50 -2.89 -3.92 -2.49
N LEU A 51 -2.42 -3.06 -1.59
CA LEU A 51 -2.61 -1.62 -1.74
C LEU A 51 -1.87 -1.06 -2.96
N TYR A 52 -0.65 -1.55 -3.17
CA TYR A 52 0.14 -1.11 -4.32
C TYR A 52 -0.59 -1.38 -5.64
N LEU A 53 -1.19 -2.55 -5.76
CA LEU A 53 -1.90 -2.93 -6.98
C LEU A 53 -3.19 -2.15 -7.19
N LEU A 54 -3.75 -1.59 -6.13
CA LEU A 54 -4.95 -0.77 -6.23
C LEU A 54 -4.67 0.67 -6.65
N MET A 55 -3.44 1.12 -6.47
CA MET A 55 -3.07 2.49 -6.83
C MET A 55 -2.82 2.61 -8.33
N ASP A 56 -3.09 3.81 -8.87
CA ASP A 56 -2.73 4.06 -10.26
C ASP A 56 -1.20 4.18 -10.37
N GLY A 57 -0.70 4.15 -11.61
CA GLY A 57 0.73 4.13 -11.85
C GLY A 57 1.47 5.32 -11.29
N ASP A 58 0.89 6.51 -11.40
CA ASP A 58 1.54 7.73 -10.94
C ASP A 58 1.69 7.73 -9.42
N LYS A 59 0.64 7.40 -8.71
CA LYS A 59 0.68 7.39 -7.25
C LYS A 59 1.57 6.28 -6.73
N ALA A 60 1.50 5.11 -7.35
CA ALA A 60 2.34 3.98 -6.98
C ALA A 60 3.82 4.33 -7.14
N ALA A 61 4.18 4.99 -8.22
CA ALA A 61 5.55 5.43 -8.45
C ALA A 61 6.01 6.40 -7.37
N ASP A 62 5.16 7.34 -6.99
CA ASP A 62 5.48 8.31 -5.95
C ASP A 62 5.69 7.62 -4.60
N VAL A 63 4.87 6.63 -4.28
CA VAL A 63 5.02 5.87 -3.05
C VAL A 63 6.34 5.09 -3.05
N LEU A 64 6.68 4.50 -4.19
CA LEU A 64 7.94 3.77 -4.31
C LEU A 64 9.14 4.67 -4.05
N MET A 65 9.08 5.92 -4.49
CA MET A 65 10.16 6.87 -4.27
C MET A 65 10.30 7.25 -2.80
N GLU A 66 9.22 7.15 -2.04
CA GLU A 66 9.25 7.45 -0.60
C GLU A 66 9.74 6.26 0.22
N LEU A 67 9.73 5.07 -0.35
CA LEU A 67 10.18 3.87 0.36
C LEU A 67 11.70 3.74 0.32
N ASP A 68 12.24 3.04 1.32
CA ASP A 68 13.64 2.65 1.33
C ASP A 68 13.92 1.74 0.14
N GLU A 69 15.16 1.74 -0.31
CA GLU A 69 15.57 0.92 -1.43
C GLU A 69 15.24 -0.56 -1.21
N GLU A 70 15.47 -1.04 0.00
CA GLU A 70 15.19 -2.43 0.34
C GLU A 70 13.70 -2.75 0.27
N ASP A 71 12.88 -1.89 0.85
CA ASP A 71 11.42 -2.08 0.84
C ASP A 71 10.86 -1.99 -0.57
N ARG A 72 11.37 -1.03 -1.33
CA ARG A 72 10.96 -0.85 -2.73
C ARG A 72 11.31 -2.08 -3.54
N HIS A 73 12.51 -2.61 -3.36
CA HIS A 73 12.95 -3.80 -4.08
C HIS A 73 12.06 -5.01 -3.77
N LYS A 74 11.75 -5.21 -2.51
CA LYS A 74 10.88 -6.30 -2.09
C LYS A 74 9.49 -6.19 -2.69
N LEU A 75 8.93 -5.00 -2.65
CA LEU A 75 7.60 -4.76 -3.17
C LEU A 75 7.54 -5.00 -4.68
N LEU A 76 8.51 -4.48 -5.42
CA LEU A 76 8.56 -4.64 -6.86
C LEU A 76 8.77 -6.09 -7.25
N LYS A 77 9.65 -6.79 -6.56
CA LYS A 77 9.95 -8.18 -6.86
C LYS A 77 8.72 -9.06 -6.67
N LEU A 78 8.02 -8.90 -5.57
CA LEU A 78 6.84 -9.71 -5.29
C LEU A 78 5.66 -9.32 -6.15
N SER A 79 5.55 -8.05 -6.49
CA SER A 79 4.50 -7.58 -7.38
C SER A 79 4.68 -8.17 -8.78
N LEU A 80 5.92 -8.25 -9.25
CA LEU A 80 6.22 -8.85 -10.56
C LEU A 80 5.91 -10.34 -10.57
N ILE A 81 6.26 -11.05 -9.51
CA ILE A 81 5.96 -12.47 -9.40
C ILE A 81 4.46 -12.69 -9.39
N HIS A 82 3.73 -11.86 -8.69
CA HIS A 82 2.28 -11.95 -8.62
C HIS A 82 1.62 -11.70 -9.97
N ILE A 83 2.14 -10.72 -10.71
CA ILE A 83 1.58 -10.33 -12.00
C ILE A 83 1.93 -11.34 -13.08
N SER A 84 3.11 -11.93 -13.00
CA SER A 84 3.58 -12.83 -14.05
C SER A 84 3.05 -14.25 -13.93
N GLU A 85 2.14 -14.49 -13.04
CA GLU A 85 1.51 -15.79 -12.92
C GLU A 85 0.72 -16.13 -14.17
N PRO A 86 0.93 -17.30 -14.73
CA PRO A 86 0.20 -17.72 -15.92
C PRO A 86 -1.26 -18.03 -15.64
#